data_ea3da78cb5c191f3d4bd7445b3dea4cf
#
_entry.id   ea3da78cb5c191f3d4bd7445b3dea4cf
#
_cell.length_a   1.000
_cell.length_b   1.000
_cell.length_c   1.000
_cell.angle_alpha   90.00
_cell.angle_beta   90.00
_cell.angle_gamma   90.00
#
_symmetry.space_group_name_H-M   'P 1'
#
loop_
_entity.id
_entity.type
_entity.pdbx_description
1 polymer ?
#
loop_
_entity_poly.entity_id
_entity_poly.type
_entity_poly.pdbx_seq_one_letter_code
_entity_poly.pdbx_strand_id
1 'polypeptide(L)'
;MASLNLVRSGALSAILAGVAWIASSALAAAAVASGQSPGVLSSASLDKALYLVALAATMGGIVGLQARQAPSYGRLGTAGFLAAFTGTALLLVGLMLSFAMGSIFAGTLLDHVLGLGLWGTLLGLMALGAATLRLGALPRWCGVLLIICLPLAIALGDHGGGAVLGLLWLAVAYALLSQHDVSALLRARKR
;
A
#
# COMPACT_ATOMS: atom_id res chain seq x y z
N MET A 1 -10.57 7.72 -22.17
CA MET A 1 -9.11 7.50 -22.28
C MET A 1 -8.35 7.85 -20.99
N ALA A 2 -8.70 8.93 -20.27
CA ALA A 2 -8.03 9.32 -19.00
C ALA A 2 -8.07 8.24 -17.89
N SER A 3 -9.18 7.54 -17.71
CA SER A 3 -9.30 6.48 -16.69
C SER A 3 -8.39 5.28 -16.93
N LEU A 4 -8.11 4.94 -18.19
CA LEU A 4 -7.23 3.83 -18.56
C LEU A 4 -5.77 4.13 -18.21
N ASN A 5 -5.32 5.35 -18.46
CA ASN A 5 -3.97 5.78 -18.09
C ASN A 5 -3.80 5.78 -16.55
N LEU A 6 -4.84 6.18 -15.82
CA LEU A 6 -4.81 6.20 -14.36
C LEU A 6 -4.72 4.79 -13.76
N VAL A 7 -5.44 3.81 -14.30
CA VAL A 7 -5.35 2.41 -13.86
C VAL A 7 -3.96 1.84 -14.16
N ARG A 8 -3.41 2.14 -15.35
CA ARG A 8 -2.07 1.67 -15.72
C ARG A 8 -0.97 2.30 -14.86
N SER A 9 -1.02 3.61 -14.63
CA SER A 9 -0.07 4.26 -13.72
C SER A 9 -0.20 3.75 -12.29
N GLY A 10 -1.43 3.51 -11.81
CA GLY A 10 -1.68 2.89 -10.51
C GLY A 10 -1.13 1.47 -10.39
N ALA A 11 -1.23 0.65 -11.46
CA ALA A 11 -0.64 -0.67 -11.49
C ALA A 11 0.90 -0.62 -11.44
N LEU A 12 1.53 0.29 -12.18
CA LEU A 12 2.97 0.50 -12.12
C LEU A 12 3.42 0.97 -10.74
N SER A 13 2.68 1.90 -10.12
CA SER A 13 2.93 2.32 -8.74
C SER A 13 2.79 1.15 -7.76
N ALA A 14 1.81 0.27 -7.95
CA ALA A 14 1.64 -0.91 -7.10
C ALA A 14 2.81 -1.91 -7.26
N ILE A 15 3.37 -2.08 -8.46
CA ILE A 15 4.60 -2.87 -8.67
C ILE A 15 5.76 -2.24 -7.92
N LEU A 16 5.96 -0.93 -8.07
CA LEU A 16 7.03 -0.20 -7.38
C LEU A 16 6.88 -0.31 -5.86
N ALA A 17 5.66 -0.16 -5.33
CA ALA A 17 5.37 -0.35 -3.91
C ALA A 17 5.76 -1.77 -3.46
N GLY A 18 5.34 -2.79 -4.22
CA GLY A 18 5.63 -4.18 -3.91
C GLY A 18 7.12 -4.48 -3.84
N VAL A 19 7.88 -4.04 -4.84
CA VAL A 19 9.33 -4.21 -4.90
C VAL A 19 10.03 -3.46 -3.76
N ALA A 20 9.64 -2.21 -3.50
CA ALA A 20 10.23 -1.39 -2.45
C ALA A 20 9.97 -1.96 -1.05
N TRP A 21 8.77 -2.47 -0.78
CA TRP A 21 8.43 -3.14 0.49
C TRP A 21 9.23 -4.43 0.69
N ILE A 22 9.40 -5.27 -0.36
CA ILE A 22 10.21 -6.50 -0.27
C ILE A 22 11.68 -6.14 -0.05
N ALA A 23 12.20 -5.15 -0.78
CA ALA A 23 13.58 -4.72 -0.65
C ALA A 23 13.89 -4.17 0.76
N SER A 24 13.00 -3.32 1.33
CA SER A 24 13.17 -2.83 2.70
C SER A 24 13.12 -3.97 3.73
N SER A 25 12.21 -4.93 3.57
CA SER A 25 12.16 -6.13 4.42
C SER A 25 13.44 -6.98 4.34
N ALA A 26 14.00 -7.14 3.15
CA ALA A 26 15.24 -7.90 2.96
C ALA A 26 16.44 -7.19 3.63
N LEU A 27 16.50 -5.86 3.55
CA LEU A 27 17.53 -5.07 4.25
C LEU A 27 17.38 -5.16 5.77
N ALA A 28 16.14 -5.08 6.29
CA ALA A 28 15.87 -5.26 7.71
C ALA A 28 16.32 -6.65 8.20
N ALA A 29 15.99 -7.70 7.46
CA ALA A 29 16.41 -9.07 7.77
C ALA A 29 17.94 -9.23 7.75
N ALA A 30 18.62 -8.61 6.78
CA ALA A 30 20.08 -8.62 6.71
C ALA A 30 20.74 -7.87 7.89
N ALA A 31 20.14 -6.76 8.34
CA ALA A 31 20.58 -6.01 9.51
C ALA A 31 20.48 -6.87 10.78
N VAL A 32 19.36 -7.58 10.98
CA VAL A 32 19.18 -8.52 12.10
C VAL A 32 20.25 -9.61 12.07
N ALA A 33 20.48 -10.23 10.90
CA ALA A 33 21.48 -11.28 10.74
C ALA A 33 22.90 -10.81 11.04
N SER A 34 23.20 -9.52 10.83
CA SER A 34 24.50 -8.90 11.17
C SER A 34 24.61 -8.39 12.62
N GLY A 35 23.59 -8.65 13.46
CA GLY A 35 23.56 -8.21 14.86
C GLY A 35 23.25 -6.73 15.06
N GLN A 36 22.77 -6.05 14.01
CA GLN A 36 22.31 -4.67 14.10
C GLN A 36 20.83 -4.64 14.55
N SER A 37 20.45 -3.60 15.29
CA SER A 37 19.05 -3.42 15.66
C SER A 37 18.19 -3.18 14.41
N PRO A 38 17.20 -4.05 14.14
CA PRO A 38 16.28 -3.83 13.02
C PRO A 38 15.38 -2.64 13.33
N GLY A 39 14.96 -1.95 12.32
CA GLY A 39 13.88 -0.97 12.44
C GLY A 39 13.97 0.13 11.39
N VAL A 40 12.83 0.69 11.09
CA VAL A 40 12.64 1.85 10.20
C VAL A 40 13.49 3.05 10.65
N LEU A 41 13.93 3.06 11.91
CA LEU A 41 14.79 4.09 12.51
C LEU A 41 16.28 3.73 12.43
N SER A 42 16.66 2.66 11.71
CA SER A 42 18.08 2.34 11.51
C SER A 42 18.81 3.52 10.88
N SER A 43 20.11 3.63 11.14
CA SER A 43 20.93 4.71 10.58
C SER A 43 21.14 4.61 9.06
N ALA A 44 20.75 3.51 8.44
CA ALA A 44 20.91 3.28 7.02
C ALA A 44 19.99 4.19 6.20
N SER A 45 20.54 5.13 5.48
CA SER A 45 19.80 6.07 4.63
C SER A 45 19.01 5.39 3.51
N LEU A 46 19.49 4.24 3.04
CA LEU A 46 18.85 3.46 1.99
C LEU A 46 17.53 2.84 2.44
N ASP A 47 17.47 2.27 3.64
CA ASP A 47 16.26 1.67 4.19
C ASP A 47 15.14 2.73 4.35
N LYS A 48 15.50 3.89 4.91
CA LYS A 48 14.58 5.03 5.03
C LYS A 48 14.04 5.49 3.66
N ALA A 49 14.91 5.58 2.67
CA ALA A 49 14.53 5.98 1.32
C ALA A 49 13.58 4.96 0.68
N LEU A 50 13.86 3.65 0.81
CA LEU A 50 13.00 2.58 0.30
C LEU A 50 11.63 2.60 0.98
N TYR A 51 11.59 2.83 2.29
CA TYR A 51 10.34 2.91 3.04
C TYR A 51 9.46 4.08 2.57
N LEU A 52 10.04 5.26 2.37
CA LEU A 52 9.33 6.42 1.84
C LEU A 52 8.84 6.19 0.41
N VAL A 53 9.67 5.58 -0.45
CA VAL A 53 9.28 5.21 -1.82
C VAL A 53 8.14 4.19 -1.80
N ALA A 54 8.19 3.20 -0.92
CA ALA A 54 7.14 2.20 -0.77
C ALA A 54 5.81 2.84 -0.38
N LEU A 55 5.79 3.77 0.59
CA LEU A 55 4.58 4.50 1.00
C LEU A 55 4.04 5.38 -0.11
N ALA A 56 4.90 6.17 -0.77
CA ALA A 56 4.48 7.03 -1.88
C ALA A 56 3.90 6.21 -3.05
N ALA A 57 4.55 5.10 -3.39
CA ALA A 57 4.08 4.19 -4.42
C ALA A 57 2.77 3.47 -4.01
N THR A 58 2.60 3.15 -2.73
CA THR A 58 1.35 2.62 -2.16
C THR A 58 0.18 3.58 -2.41
N MET A 59 0.36 4.89 -2.22
CA MET A 59 -0.66 5.89 -2.53
C MET A 59 -1.08 5.84 -4.00
N GLY A 60 -0.12 5.71 -4.92
CA GLY A 60 -0.39 5.53 -6.35
C GLY A 60 -1.19 4.25 -6.64
N GLY A 61 -0.87 3.14 -5.96
CA GLY A 61 -1.63 1.90 -6.02
C GLY A 61 -3.07 2.04 -5.54
N ILE A 62 -3.30 2.74 -4.42
CA ILE A 62 -4.63 3.04 -3.88
C ILE A 62 -5.45 3.86 -4.87
N VAL A 63 -4.84 4.87 -5.53
CA VAL A 63 -5.49 5.66 -6.59
C VAL A 63 -5.85 4.79 -7.79
N GLY A 64 -4.98 3.87 -8.20
CA GLY A 64 -5.26 2.90 -9.26
C GLY A 64 -6.44 1.99 -8.95
N LEU A 65 -6.53 1.49 -7.72
CA LEU A 65 -7.68 0.73 -7.21
C LEU A 65 -8.97 1.55 -7.27
N GLN A 66 -8.92 2.80 -6.81
CA GLN A 66 -10.04 3.74 -6.86
C GLN A 66 -10.50 3.95 -8.30
N ALA A 67 -9.59 4.27 -9.21
CA ALA A 67 -9.90 4.54 -10.61
C ALA A 67 -10.58 3.34 -11.30
N ARG A 68 -10.19 2.11 -10.91
CA ARG A 68 -10.78 0.87 -11.44
C ARG A 68 -12.18 0.60 -10.94
N GLN A 69 -12.45 0.94 -9.70
CA GLN A 69 -13.70 0.61 -9.02
C GLN A 69 -14.71 1.78 -9.02
N ALA A 70 -14.29 2.99 -9.37
CA ALA A 70 -15.08 4.22 -9.30
C ALA A 70 -16.52 4.13 -9.84
N PRO A 71 -16.82 3.42 -10.94
CA PRO A 71 -18.19 3.35 -11.46
C PRO A 71 -19.17 2.63 -10.54
N SER A 72 -18.69 1.79 -9.62
CA SER A 72 -19.51 0.95 -8.74
C SER A 72 -19.31 1.27 -7.26
N TYR A 73 -18.49 2.27 -6.94
CA TYR A 73 -18.15 2.62 -5.55
C TYR A 73 -19.35 3.20 -4.81
N GLY A 74 -19.88 2.44 -3.89
CA GLY A 74 -20.82 2.97 -2.89
C GLY A 74 -20.08 3.81 -1.83
N ARG A 75 -20.82 4.37 -0.87
CA ARG A 75 -20.28 5.19 0.23
C ARG A 75 -19.12 4.50 0.98
N LEU A 76 -19.20 3.18 1.16
CA LEU A 76 -18.16 2.40 1.85
C LEU A 76 -16.82 2.42 1.10
N GLY A 77 -16.84 2.27 -0.22
CA GLY A 77 -15.62 2.31 -1.03
C GLY A 77 -14.98 3.69 -1.01
N THR A 78 -15.79 4.76 -1.16
CA THR A 78 -15.27 6.13 -1.10
C THR A 78 -14.68 6.47 0.27
N ALA A 79 -15.36 6.10 1.36
CA ALA A 79 -14.85 6.30 2.71
C ALA A 79 -13.56 5.50 2.95
N GLY A 80 -13.53 4.24 2.52
CA GLY A 80 -12.33 3.40 2.60
C GLY A 80 -11.14 3.97 1.82
N PHE A 81 -11.40 4.48 0.61
CA PHE A 81 -10.36 5.16 -0.18
C PHE A 81 -9.82 6.39 0.53
N LEU A 82 -10.71 7.29 0.98
CA LEU A 82 -10.28 8.50 1.68
C LEU A 82 -9.48 8.16 2.95
N ALA A 83 -9.96 7.21 3.74
CA ALA A 83 -9.26 6.79 4.96
C ALA A 83 -7.89 6.16 4.65
N ALA A 84 -7.80 5.25 3.67
CA ALA A 84 -6.54 4.64 3.27
C ALA A 84 -5.55 5.66 2.70
N PHE A 85 -6.02 6.54 1.83
CA PHE A 85 -5.18 7.55 1.20
C PHE A 85 -4.68 8.60 2.19
N THR A 86 -5.57 9.17 3.01
CA THR A 86 -5.17 10.15 4.03
C THR A 86 -4.32 9.51 5.12
N GLY A 87 -4.62 8.29 5.54
CA GLY A 87 -3.81 7.53 6.50
C GLY A 87 -2.39 7.32 5.99
N THR A 88 -2.25 6.84 4.74
CA THR A 88 -0.92 6.63 4.11
C THR A 88 -0.18 7.97 3.92
N ALA A 89 -0.88 9.06 3.57
CA ALA A 89 -0.29 10.37 3.47
C ALA A 89 0.24 10.88 4.83
N LEU A 90 -0.52 10.68 5.90
CA LEU A 90 -0.07 11.02 7.27
C LEU A 90 1.15 10.21 7.68
N LEU A 91 1.19 8.90 7.35
CA LEU A 91 2.37 8.06 7.58
C LEU A 91 3.58 8.59 6.82
N LEU A 92 3.42 8.91 5.53
CA LEU A 92 4.50 9.42 4.69
C LEU A 92 5.06 10.73 5.25
N VAL A 93 4.21 11.70 5.52
CA VAL A 93 4.62 13.00 6.06
C VAL A 93 5.21 12.86 7.47
N GLY A 94 4.57 12.06 8.34
CA GLY A 94 5.06 11.82 9.69
C GLY A 94 6.43 11.17 9.72
N LEU A 95 6.69 10.19 8.84
CA LEU A 95 8.00 9.57 8.72
C LEU A 95 9.05 10.49 8.11
N MET A 96 8.69 11.31 7.11
CA MET A 96 9.61 12.33 6.57
C MET A 96 10.04 13.31 7.67
N LEU A 97 9.10 13.78 8.49
CA LEU A 97 9.41 14.65 9.62
C LEU A 97 10.26 13.94 10.68
N SER A 98 9.94 12.68 11.01
CA SER A 98 10.72 11.87 11.94
C SER A 98 12.17 11.70 11.49
N PHE A 99 12.38 11.44 10.20
CA PHE A 99 13.73 11.30 9.63
C PHE A 99 14.50 12.61 9.56
N ALA A 100 13.79 13.73 9.35
CA ALA A 100 14.42 15.06 9.30
C ALA A 100 14.80 15.59 10.70
N MET A 101 13.96 15.31 11.71
CA MET A 101 14.10 15.87 13.04
C MET A 101 14.85 14.94 14.03
N GLY A 102 15.07 13.68 13.66
CA GLY A 102 15.69 12.67 14.51
C GLY A 102 14.80 12.25 15.70
N SER A 103 15.39 11.50 16.63
CA SER A 103 14.69 10.90 17.77
C SER A 103 14.22 11.90 18.85
N ILE A 104 14.40 13.21 18.66
CA ILE A 104 14.10 14.26 19.65
C ILE A 104 12.60 14.35 19.95
N PHE A 105 11.73 13.81 19.09
CA PHE A 105 10.28 13.91 19.19
C PHE A 105 9.55 12.62 19.58
N ALA A 106 10.27 11.59 20.06
CA ALA A 106 9.64 10.39 20.60
C ALA A 106 8.72 10.75 21.79
N GLY A 107 7.47 10.27 21.77
CA GLY A 107 6.47 10.58 22.78
C GLY A 107 5.72 11.91 22.58
N THR A 108 5.82 12.50 21.39
CA THR A 108 5.22 13.79 21.04
C THR A 108 3.98 13.66 20.13
N LEU A 109 3.46 14.79 19.67
CA LEU A 109 2.40 14.89 18.66
C LEU A 109 2.66 14.01 17.42
N LEU A 110 3.94 13.81 17.06
CA LEU A 110 4.34 13.02 15.91
C LEU A 110 3.93 11.54 16.04
N ASP A 111 4.07 10.94 17.23
CA ASP A 111 3.64 9.54 17.47
C ASP A 111 2.13 9.40 17.30
N HIS A 112 1.35 10.40 17.71
CA HIS A 112 -0.09 10.41 17.50
C HIS A 112 -0.44 10.53 16.00
N VAL A 113 0.29 11.34 15.23
CA VAL A 113 0.10 11.49 13.78
C VAL A 113 0.42 10.17 13.08
N LEU A 114 1.52 9.50 13.44
CA LEU A 114 1.90 8.20 12.90
C LEU A 114 0.87 7.11 13.27
N GLY A 115 0.40 7.12 14.52
CA GLY A 115 -0.65 6.21 14.98
C GLY A 115 -1.96 6.41 14.20
N LEU A 116 -2.43 7.64 14.05
CA LEU A 116 -3.61 7.97 13.26
C LEU A 116 -3.43 7.57 11.79
N GLY A 117 -2.25 7.80 11.22
CA GLY A 117 -1.90 7.38 9.88
C GLY A 117 -1.99 5.86 9.70
N LEU A 118 -1.44 5.11 10.66
CA LEU A 118 -1.48 3.64 10.65
C LEU A 118 -2.91 3.11 10.74
N TRP A 119 -3.70 3.60 11.71
CA TRP A 119 -5.09 3.18 11.87
C TRP A 119 -5.97 3.60 10.68
N GLY A 120 -5.76 4.80 10.15
CA GLY A 120 -6.45 5.28 8.95
C GLY A 120 -6.17 4.39 7.74
N THR A 121 -4.91 4.03 7.52
CA THR A 121 -4.51 3.11 6.45
C THR A 121 -5.11 1.72 6.66
N LEU A 122 -5.01 1.17 7.88
CA LEU A 122 -5.54 -0.14 8.23
C LEU A 122 -7.05 -0.22 7.96
N LEU A 123 -7.82 0.64 8.61
CA LEU A 123 -9.28 0.65 8.48
C LEU A 123 -9.72 0.99 7.05
N GLY A 124 -9.00 1.89 6.39
CA GLY A 124 -9.25 2.27 5.01
C GLY A 124 -9.05 1.10 4.04
N LEU A 125 -7.94 0.35 4.14
CA LEU A 125 -7.68 -0.82 3.29
C LEU A 125 -8.67 -1.96 3.59
N MET A 126 -9.05 -2.17 4.86
CA MET A 126 -10.09 -3.15 5.21
C MET A 126 -11.45 -2.77 4.60
N ALA A 127 -11.85 -1.49 4.66
CA ALA A 127 -13.08 -1.00 4.06
C ALA A 127 -13.05 -1.11 2.52
N LEU A 128 -11.90 -0.80 1.89
CA LEU A 128 -11.66 -1.01 0.46
C LEU A 128 -11.77 -2.49 0.08
N GLY A 129 -11.17 -3.38 0.85
CA GLY A 129 -11.26 -4.82 0.66
C GLY A 129 -12.69 -5.32 0.76
N ALA A 130 -13.44 -4.88 1.78
CA ALA A 130 -14.86 -5.21 1.94
C ALA A 130 -15.72 -4.68 0.79
N ALA A 131 -15.45 -3.45 0.31
CA ALA A 131 -16.11 -2.90 -0.87
C ALA A 131 -15.80 -3.73 -2.13
N THR A 132 -14.54 -4.11 -2.32
CA THR A 132 -14.10 -4.97 -3.44
C THR A 132 -14.83 -6.31 -3.45
N LEU A 133 -14.99 -6.95 -2.28
CA LEU A 133 -15.71 -8.21 -2.14
C LEU A 133 -17.20 -8.08 -2.51
N ARG A 134 -17.82 -6.95 -2.14
CA ARG A 134 -19.25 -6.70 -2.41
C ARG A 134 -19.52 -6.38 -3.88
N LEU A 135 -18.61 -5.65 -4.52
CA LEU A 135 -18.82 -5.11 -5.86
C LEU A 135 -18.43 -6.09 -6.97
N GLY A 136 -17.54 -7.04 -6.69
CA GLY A 136 -17.07 -8.01 -7.70
C GLY A 136 -16.32 -7.40 -8.87
N ALA A 137 -15.90 -6.12 -8.78
CA ALA A 137 -15.16 -5.43 -9.84
C ALA A 137 -13.72 -5.94 -10.01
N LEU A 138 -13.18 -6.55 -8.98
CA LEU A 138 -11.89 -7.24 -8.95
C LEU A 138 -12.09 -8.68 -8.45
N PRO A 139 -11.11 -9.57 -8.70
CA PRO A 139 -11.18 -10.93 -8.15
C PRO A 139 -11.36 -10.91 -6.63
N ARG A 140 -12.20 -11.77 -6.09
CA ARG A 140 -12.54 -11.83 -4.66
C ARG A 140 -11.30 -11.98 -3.76
N TRP A 141 -10.28 -12.72 -4.22
CA TRP A 141 -9.04 -12.89 -3.47
C TRP A 141 -8.32 -11.56 -3.21
N CYS A 142 -8.43 -10.57 -4.11
CA CYS A 142 -7.85 -9.24 -3.94
C CYS A 142 -8.49 -8.50 -2.75
N GLY A 143 -9.82 -8.58 -2.61
CA GLY A 143 -10.52 -8.00 -1.45
C GLY A 143 -10.13 -8.67 -0.12
N VAL A 144 -9.96 -10.00 -0.13
CA VAL A 144 -9.50 -10.76 1.06
C VAL A 144 -8.07 -10.35 1.44
N LEU A 145 -7.17 -10.25 0.47
CA LEU A 145 -5.79 -9.82 0.71
C LEU A 145 -5.73 -8.40 1.31
N LEU A 146 -6.53 -7.45 0.79
CA LEU A 146 -6.60 -6.08 1.33
C LEU A 146 -7.04 -6.04 2.80
N ILE A 147 -7.90 -6.98 3.22
CA ILE A 147 -8.38 -7.06 4.62
C ILE A 147 -7.31 -7.68 5.52
N ILE A 148 -6.62 -8.73 5.07
CA ILE A 148 -5.78 -9.58 5.94
C ILE A 148 -4.32 -9.12 5.96
N CYS A 149 -3.79 -8.64 4.84
CA CYS A 149 -2.34 -8.44 4.71
C CYS A 149 -1.80 -7.34 5.63
N LEU A 150 -2.53 -6.24 5.86
CA LEU A 150 -2.01 -5.19 6.73
C LEU A 150 -2.03 -5.59 8.21
N PRO A 151 -3.11 -6.19 8.77
CA PRO A 151 -3.05 -6.78 10.12
C PRO A 151 -1.92 -7.81 10.28
N LEU A 152 -1.75 -8.67 9.27
CA LEU A 152 -0.69 -9.67 9.29
C LEU A 152 0.71 -9.02 9.22
N ALA A 153 0.87 -7.99 8.41
CA ALA A 153 2.13 -7.24 8.31
C ALA A 153 2.48 -6.56 9.65
N ILE A 154 1.49 -5.99 10.34
CA ILE A 154 1.68 -5.39 11.68
C ILE A 154 2.05 -6.48 12.69
N ALA A 155 1.40 -7.64 12.66
CA ALA A 155 1.69 -8.75 13.58
C ALA A 155 3.10 -9.33 13.37
N LEU A 156 3.58 -9.37 12.13
CA LEU A 156 4.94 -9.82 11.80
C LEU A 156 6.00 -8.75 12.09
N GLY A 157 5.62 -7.47 12.08
CA GLY A 157 6.54 -6.36 12.33
C GLY A 157 7.78 -6.43 11.44
N ASP A 158 8.96 -6.26 12.06
CA ASP A 158 10.27 -6.29 11.38
C ASP A 158 10.67 -7.70 10.88
N HIS A 159 9.97 -8.76 11.31
CA HIS A 159 10.24 -10.15 10.92
C HIS A 159 9.61 -10.56 9.58
N GLY A 160 9.26 -9.61 8.72
CA GLY A 160 8.74 -9.90 7.38
C GLY A 160 7.43 -9.19 7.04
N GLY A 161 6.94 -8.29 7.88
CA GLY A 161 5.72 -7.53 7.63
C GLY A 161 5.77 -6.75 6.31
N GLY A 162 6.90 -6.14 5.99
CA GLY A 162 7.09 -5.46 4.70
C GLY A 162 7.04 -6.41 3.50
N ALA A 163 7.55 -7.65 3.63
CA ALA A 163 7.44 -8.64 2.55
C ALA A 163 5.98 -9.01 2.28
N VAL A 164 5.15 -9.15 3.32
CA VAL A 164 3.70 -9.40 3.17
C VAL A 164 3.02 -8.23 2.44
N LEU A 165 3.32 -6.99 2.82
CA LEU A 165 2.81 -5.81 2.11
C LEU A 165 3.29 -5.76 0.67
N GLY A 166 4.55 -6.11 0.42
CA GLY A 166 5.10 -6.19 -0.92
C GLY A 166 4.36 -7.18 -1.81
N LEU A 167 4.11 -8.39 -1.31
CA LEU A 167 3.33 -9.42 -2.01
C LEU A 167 1.89 -8.96 -2.26
N LEU A 168 1.26 -8.28 -1.30
CA LEU A 168 -0.07 -7.68 -1.50
C LEU A 168 -0.08 -6.73 -2.69
N TRP A 169 0.87 -5.78 -2.74
CA TRP A 169 0.89 -4.78 -3.80
C TRP A 169 1.22 -5.36 -5.17
N LEU A 170 2.08 -6.39 -5.24
CA LEU A 170 2.31 -7.14 -6.50
C LEU A 170 1.05 -7.88 -6.95
N ALA A 171 0.31 -8.49 -6.03
CA ALA A 171 -0.94 -9.15 -6.34
C ALA A 171 -2.02 -8.15 -6.82
N VAL A 172 -2.10 -6.97 -6.19
CA VAL A 172 -2.98 -5.86 -6.63
C VAL A 172 -2.59 -5.39 -8.03
N ALA A 173 -1.30 -5.19 -8.30
CA ALA A 173 -0.81 -4.81 -9.62
C ALA A 173 -1.19 -5.83 -10.68
N TYR A 174 -1.01 -7.12 -10.40
CA TYR A 174 -1.44 -8.20 -11.29
C TYR A 174 -2.95 -8.15 -11.55
N ALA A 175 -3.77 -7.95 -10.53
CA ALA A 175 -5.22 -7.83 -10.68
C ALA A 175 -5.63 -6.62 -11.53
N LEU A 176 -4.93 -5.50 -11.42
CA LEU A 176 -5.18 -4.29 -12.21
C LEU A 176 -4.80 -4.48 -13.69
N LEU A 177 -3.71 -5.21 -13.97
CA LEU A 177 -3.20 -5.45 -15.33
C LEU A 177 -3.96 -6.57 -16.04
N SER A 178 -4.19 -7.71 -15.39
CA SER A 178 -4.77 -8.91 -16.01
C SER A 178 -6.19 -8.70 -16.55
N GLN A 179 -6.98 -7.88 -15.90
CA GLN A 179 -8.34 -7.58 -16.37
C GLN A 179 -8.40 -6.60 -17.55
N HIS A 180 -7.28 -5.95 -17.87
CA HIS A 180 -7.20 -5.04 -19.01
C HIS A 180 -7.22 -5.84 -20.33
N ASP A 181 -6.53 -6.96 -20.38
CA ASP A 181 -6.42 -7.79 -21.58
C ASP A 181 -7.72 -8.48 -21.96
N VAL A 182 -8.47 -8.95 -20.95
CA VAL A 182 -9.78 -9.60 -21.17
C VAL A 182 -10.80 -8.64 -21.80
N SER A 183 -10.84 -7.40 -21.35
CA SER A 183 -11.75 -6.39 -21.90
C SER A 183 -11.38 -5.96 -23.33
N ALA A 184 -10.11 -5.96 -23.67
CA ALA A 184 -9.62 -5.69 -25.03
C ALA A 184 -9.96 -6.83 -25.99
N LEU A 185 -9.75 -8.08 -25.58
CA LEU A 185 -10.08 -9.27 -26.35
C LEU A 185 -11.60 -9.39 -26.62
N LEU A 186 -12.44 -9.08 -25.63
CA LEU A 186 -13.90 -9.10 -25.82
C LEU A 186 -14.39 -8.02 -26.78
N ARG A 187 -13.73 -6.85 -26.83
CA ARG A 187 -14.03 -5.80 -27.84
C ARG A 187 -13.58 -6.19 -29.24
N ALA A 188 -12.43 -6.83 -29.37
CA ALA A 188 -11.92 -7.30 -30.66
C ALA A 188 -12.81 -8.39 -31.28
N ARG A 189 -13.44 -9.26 -30.44
CA ARG A 189 -14.34 -10.32 -30.90
C ARG A 189 -15.73 -9.82 -31.36
N LYS A 190 -16.10 -8.61 -30.98
CA LYS A 190 -17.41 -7.99 -31.36
C LYS A 190 -17.35 -7.14 -32.63
N ARG A 191 -16.18 -7.00 -33.23
CA ARG A 191 -15.97 -6.37 -34.55
C ARG A 191 -15.78 -7.43 -35.61
#